data_57a7b513bed81ffadfbc869be3ec3308
#
_entry.id   57a7b513bed81ffadfbc869be3ec3308
#
_cell.length_a   1.000
_cell.length_b   1.000
_cell.length_c   1.000
_cell.angle_alpha   90.00
_cell.angle_beta   90.00
_cell.angle_gamma   90.00
#
_symmetry.space_group_name_H-M   'P 1'
#
loop_
_entity.id
_entity.type
_entity.pdbx_description
1 polymer ?
#
loop_
_entity_poly.entity_id
_entity_poly.type
_entity_poly.pdbx_seq_one_letter_code
_entity_poly.pdbx_strand_id
1 'polypeptide(L)'
;MEKFFSISKTAETAGMTAETLRYYDRIGLVTPSKTDKNTGYRYYSQAEIVRLNTIKALRSMDLTLSEIRNILEYDDLKKIAEALKQTEAKADKKIAELRDAKNKIRRARNFYESKLYGNAFSDNIFLKEFPRRVILLSDKLSAPTVDTVSYTHLRA
;
A
#
# COMPACT_ATOMS: atom_id res chain seq x y z
N MET A 1 9.46 17.65 -37.64
CA MET A 1 8.63 18.67 -36.96
C MET A 1 8.16 18.14 -35.63
N GLU A 2 8.46 18.84 -34.57
CA GLU A 2 7.98 18.48 -33.23
C GLU A 2 6.47 18.71 -33.12
N LYS A 3 5.72 17.72 -32.68
CA LYS A 3 4.26 17.80 -32.61
C LYS A 3 3.84 18.25 -31.21
N PHE A 4 3.08 19.34 -31.15
CA PHE A 4 2.55 19.87 -29.91
C PHE A 4 1.07 19.55 -29.75
N PHE A 5 0.65 19.29 -28.55
CA PHE A 5 -0.72 18.92 -28.16
C PHE A 5 -1.28 19.97 -27.20
N SER A 6 -2.52 20.32 -27.33
CA SER A 6 -3.22 21.19 -26.38
C SER A 6 -3.33 20.47 -25.02
N ILE A 7 -3.52 21.23 -23.93
CA ILE A 7 -3.72 20.69 -22.58
C ILE A 7 -4.84 19.64 -22.52
N SER A 8 -5.95 19.86 -23.23
CA SER A 8 -7.08 18.92 -23.27
C SER A 8 -6.69 17.60 -23.93
N LYS A 9 -5.98 17.68 -25.10
CA LYS A 9 -5.53 16.47 -25.79
C LYS A 9 -4.45 15.72 -25.04
N THR A 10 -3.55 16.44 -24.36
CA THR A 10 -2.53 15.85 -23.50
C THR A 10 -3.14 15.14 -22.30
N ALA A 11 -4.12 15.78 -21.66
CA ALA A 11 -4.85 15.20 -20.51
C ALA A 11 -5.58 13.91 -20.91
N GLU A 12 -6.29 13.93 -22.03
CA GLU A 12 -6.95 12.76 -22.61
C GLU A 12 -5.94 11.62 -22.87
N THR A 13 -4.83 11.94 -23.55
CA THR A 13 -3.80 10.95 -23.91
C THR A 13 -3.12 10.34 -22.68
N ALA A 14 -2.84 11.13 -21.64
CA ALA A 14 -2.26 10.65 -20.38
C ALA A 14 -3.29 10.00 -19.43
N GLY A 15 -4.58 10.10 -19.77
CA GLY A 15 -5.66 9.62 -18.90
C GLY A 15 -5.71 10.36 -17.56
N MET A 16 -5.60 11.70 -17.62
CA MET A 16 -5.63 12.64 -16.51
C MET A 16 -6.62 13.76 -16.78
N THR A 17 -6.84 14.65 -15.82
CA THR A 17 -7.63 15.85 -16.01
C THR A 17 -6.74 17.04 -16.42
N ALA A 18 -7.29 17.99 -17.17
CA ALA A 18 -6.60 19.24 -17.49
C ALA A 18 -6.21 20.01 -16.20
N GLU A 19 -7.02 19.89 -15.14
CA GLU A 19 -6.75 20.49 -13.83
C GLU A 19 -5.50 19.89 -13.19
N THR A 20 -5.33 18.56 -13.28
CA THR A 20 -4.12 17.87 -12.82
C THR A 20 -2.88 18.39 -13.55
N LEU A 21 -2.97 18.61 -14.88
CA LEU A 21 -1.85 19.15 -15.66
C LEU A 21 -1.51 20.59 -15.23
N ARG A 22 -2.53 21.44 -14.99
CA ARG A 22 -2.31 22.80 -14.46
C ARG A 22 -1.66 22.78 -13.08
N TYR A 23 -2.08 21.84 -12.24
CA TYR A 23 -1.47 21.65 -10.92
C TYR A 23 0.00 21.22 -11.06
N TYR A 24 0.32 20.26 -11.91
CA TYR A 24 1.70 19.80 -12.16
C TYR A 24 2.60 20.90 -12.74
N ASP A 25 2.06 21.76 -13.61
CA ASP A 25 2.75 22.95 -14.09
C ASP A 25 3.06 23.92 -12.94
N ARG A 26 2.06 24.24 -12.10
CA ARG A 26 2.20 25.14 -10.96
C ARG A 26 3.26 24.69 -9.96
N ILE A 27 3.34 23.40 -9.69
CA ILE A 27 4.36 22.85 -8.79
C ILE A 27 5.68 22.51 -9.48
N GLY A 28 5.82 22.77 -10.77
CA GLY A 28 7.03 22.53 -11.56
C GLY A 28 7.35 21.05 -11.78
N LEU A 29 6.37 20.16 -11.65
CA LEU A 29 6.58 18.72 -11.88
C LEU A 29 6.57 18.37 -13.38
N VAL A 30 5.67 18.99 -14.15
CA VAL A 30 5.60 18.93 -15.60
C VAL A 30 5.22 20.31 -16.12
N THR A 31 6.12 20.97 -16.82
CA THR A 31 5.87 22.29 -17.45
C THR A 31 5.55 22.11 -18.92
N PRO A 32 4.66 22.94 -19.51
CA PRO A 32 4.40 22.88 -20.94
C PRO A 32 5.64 23.28 -21.76
N SER A 33 5.88 22.60 -22.88
CA SER A 33 6.95 22.96 -23.80
C SER A 33 6.76 24.38 -24.40
N LYS A 34 5.50 24.82 -24.52
CA LYS A 34 5.15 26.13 -25.06
C LYS A 34 3.89 26.67 -24.39
N THR A 35 3.93 27.94 -24.02
CA THR A 35 2.75 28.71 -23.60
C THR A 35 2.58 29.89 -24.54
N ASP A 36 1.40 30.04 -25.12
CA ASP A 36 1.05 31.19 -25.94
C ASP A 36 0.96 32.43 -25.06
N LYS A 37 1.75 33.45 -25.39
CA LYS A 37 1.85 34.67 -24.57
C LYS A 37 0.59 35.54 -24.60
N ASN A 38 -0.21 35.45 -25.67
CA ASN A 38 -1.40 36.28 -25.84
C ASN A 38 -2.64 35.63 -25.22
N THR A 39 -2.77 34.32 -25.38
CA THR A 39 -3.96 33.56 -24.95
C THR A 39 -3.75 32.75 -23.66
N GLY A 40 -2.51 32.56 -23.23
CA GLY A 40 -2.17 31.71 -22.09
C GLY A 40 -2.35 30.20 -22.36
N TYR A 41 -2.63 29.80 -23.59
CA TYR A 41 -2.79 28.39 -23.95
C TYR A 41 -1.49 27.60 -23.79
N ARG A 42 -1.59 26.44 -23.18
CA ARG A 42 -0.48 25.52 -22.90
C ARG A 42 -0.43 24.41 -23.92
N TYR A 43 0.77 24.17 -24.43
CA TYR A 43 1.06 23.12 -25.41
C TYR A 43 2.19 22.23 -24.88
N TYR A 44 2.01 20.94 -25.03
CA TYR A 44 2.90 19.88 -24.54
C TYR A 44 3.44 19.07 -25.72
N SER A 45 4.69 18.65 -25.65
CA SER A 45 5.29 17.75 -26.63
C SER A 45 5.07 16.29 -26.25
N GLN A 46 5.56 15.37 -27.07
CA GLN A 46 5.55 13.95 -26.76
C GLN A 46 6.37 13.62 -25.50
N ALA A 47 7.44 14.36 -25.23
CA ALA A 47 8.28 14.15 -24.05
C ALA A 47 7.50 14.37 -22.74
N GLU A 48 6.69 15.43 -22.67
CA GLU A 48 5.85 15.67 -21.48
C GLU A 48 4.77 14.60 -21.33
N ILE A 49 4.22 14.06 -22.43
CA ILE A 49 3.26 12.94 -22.37
C ILE A 49 3.92 11.71 -21.78
N VAL A 50 5.13 11.36 -22.19
CA VAL A 50 5.90 10.25 -21.60
C VAL A 50 6.16 10.51 -20.13
N ARG A 51 6.60 11.73 -19.77
CA ARG A 51 6.82 12.12 -18.36
C ARG A 51 5.54 12.00 -17.53
N LEU A 52 4.38 12.41 -18.04
CA LEU A 52 3.08 12.26 -17.38
C LEU A 52 2.71 10.78 -17.15
N ASN A 53 2.94 9.93 -18.15
CA ASN A 53 2.71 8.49 -18.01
C ASN A 53 3.62 7.85 -16.94
N THR A 54 4.89 8.29 -16.88
CA THR A 54 5.82 7.86 -15.82
C THR A 54 5.33 8.30 -14.44
N ILE A 55 4.89 9.56 -14.29
CA ILE A 55 4.32 10.06 -13.04
C ILE A 55 3.10 9.23 -12.64
N LYS A 56 2.21 8.93 -13.59
CA LYS A 56 1.02 8.11 -13.35
C LYS A 56 1.38 6.72 -12.84
N ALA A 57 2.37 6.06 -13.46
CA ALA A 57 2.86 4.76 -13.02
C ALA A 57 3.43 4.82 -11.59
N LEU A 58 4.27 5.80 -11.30
CA LEU A 58 4.85 5.99 -9.96
C LEU A 58 3.77 6.31 -8.90
N ARG A 59 2.74 7.10 -9.26
CA ARG A 59 1.59 7.37 -8.39
C ARG A 59 0.78 6.11 -8.08
N SER A 60 0.64 5.19 -9.04
CA SER A 60 -0.03 3.90 -8.80
C SER A 60 0.73 2.98 -7.84
N MET A 61 2.00 3.25 -7.60
CA MET A 61 2.86 2.60 -6.61
C MET A 61 2.84 3.33 -5.24
N ASP A 62 1.88 4.22 -5.02
CA ASP A 62 1.67 5.00 -3.78
C ASP A 62 2.80 5.98 -3.43
N LEU A 63 3.65 6.36 -4.42
CA LEU A 63 4.66 7.39 -4.22
C LEU A 63 4.02 8.77 -4.10
N THR A 64 4.56 9.59 -3.21
CA THR A 64 4.21 11.01 -3.09
C THR A 64 4.78 11.81 -4.27
N LEU A 65 4.20 12.98 -4.55
CA LEU A 65 4.72 13.86 -5.62
C LEU A 65 6.15 14.34 -5.36
N SER A 66 6.54 14.46 -4.09
CA SER A 66 7.91 14.81 -3.71
C SER A 66 8.89 13.68 -4.05
N GLU A 67 8.56 12.44 -3.73
CA GLU A 67 9.36 11.27 -4.08
C GLU A 67 9.48 11.11 -5.61
N ILE A 68 8.37 11.31 -6.33
CA ILE A 68 8.34 11.27 -7.79
C ILE A 68 9.23 12.35 -8.39
N ARG A 69 9.18 13.59 -7.88
CA ARG A 69 10.06 14.66 -8.35
C ARG A 69 11.53 14.27 -8.20
N ASN A 70 11.92 13.80 -7.03
CA ASN A 70 13.28 13.36 -6.78
C ASN A 70 13.72 12.27 -7.76
N ILE A 71 12.86 11.27 -8.02
CA ILE A 71 13.15 10.20 -8.98
C ILE A 71 13.33 10.75 -10.40
N LEU A 72 12.48 11.69 -10.82
CA LEU A 72 12.54 12.28 -12.17
C LEU A 72 13.71 13.26 -12.36
N GLU A 73 14.28 13.78 -11.28
CA GLU A 73 15.46 14.65 -11.28
C GLU A 73 16.77 13.84 -11.18
N TYR A 74 16.70 12.55 -10.83
CA TYR A 74 17.88 11.70 -10.80
C TYR A 74 18.39 11.39 -12.20
N ASP A 75 19.61 11.84 -12.50
CA ASP A 75 20.37 11.45 -13.69
C ASP A 75 21.24 10.19 -13.44
N ASP A 76 20.91 9.44 -12.38
CA ASP A 76 21.67 8.28 -11.92
C ASP A 76 20.75 7.08 -11.70
N LEU A 77 20.89 6.07 -12.54
CA LEU A 77 20.12 4.83 -12.50
C LEU A 77 20.21 4.11 -11.14
N LYS A 78 21.34 4.24 -10.42
CA LYS A 78 21.52 3.63 -9.10
C LYS A 78 20.60 4.29 -8.08
N LYS A 79 20.48 5.61 -8.11
CA LYS A 79 19.57 6.36 -7.22
C LYS A 79 18.12 6.04 -7.50
N ILE A 80 17.75 5.89 -8.77
CA ILE A 80 16.41 5.45 -9.17
C ILE A 80 16.12 4.05 -8.62
N ALA A 81 17.03 3.11 -8.83
CA ALA A 81 16.89 1.74 -8.34
C ALA A 81 16.76 1.68 -6.81
N GLU A 82 17.57 2.46 -6.09
CA GLU A 82 17.49 2.52 -4.63
C GLU A 82 16.17 3.12 -4.12
N ALA A 83 15.67 4.19 -4.76
CA ALA A 83 14.38 4.79 -4.42
C ALA A 83 13.22 3.79 -4.66
N LEU A 84 13.25 3.02 -5.74
CA LEU A 84 12.25 1.99 -6.02
C LEU A 84 12.33 0.84 -5.00
N LYS A 85 13.52 0.40 -4.62
CA LYS A 85 13.72 -0.60 -3.57
C LYS A 85 13.17 -0.16 -2.20
N GLN A 86 13.39 1.11 -1.83
CA GLN A 86 12.80 1.66 -0.61
C GLN A 86 11.27 1.70 -0.66
N THR A 87 10.70 1.97 -1.84
CA THR A 87 9.25 1.96 -2.05
C THR A 87 8.69 0.56 -1.93
N GLU A 88 9.36 -0.45 -2.49
CA GLU A 88 9.00 -1.85 -2.34
C GLU A 88 8.99 -2.27 -0.86
N ALA A 89 10.03 -1.92 -0.10
CA ALA A 89 10.08 -2.20 1.33
C ALA A 89 8.93 -1.53 2.13
N LYS A 90 8.53 -0.31 1.75
CA LYS A 90 7.34 0.35 2.34
C LYS A 90 6.05 -0.42 2.02
N ALA A 91 5.91 -0.91 0.80
CA ALA A 91 4.75 -1.70 0.38
C ALA A 91 4.68 -3.03 1.15
N ASP A 92 5.80 -3.74 1.32
CA ASP A 92 5.88 -4.97 2.09
C ASP A 92 5.47 -4.75 3.55
N LYS A 93 5.95 -3.67 4.17
CA LYS A 93 5.53 -3.29 5.53
C LYS A 93 4.02 -3.08 5.59
N LYS A 94 3.45 -2.36 4.63
CA LYS A 94 2.00 -2.12 4.58
C LYS A 94 1.20 -3.39 4.39
N ILE A 95 1.68 -4.32 3.57
CA ILE A 95 1.08 -5.64 3.39
C ILE A 95 1.08 -6.42 4.71
N ALA A 96 2.19 -6.39 5.46
CA ALA A 96 2.27 -7.05 6.76
C ALA A 96 1.27 -6.46 7.77
N GLU A 97 1.17 -5.13 7.87
CA GLU A 97 0.21 -4.43 8.72
C GLU A 97 -1.24 -4.79 8.37
N LEU A 98 -1.58 -4.81 7.08
CA LEU A 98 -2.92 -5.17 6.61
C LEU A 98 -3.26 -6.64 6.87
N ARG A 99 -2.29 -7.54 6.74
CA ARG A 99 -2.45 -8.96 7.10
C ARG A 99 -2.73 -9.14 8.59
N ASP A 100 -2.03 -8.41 9.46
CA ASP A 100 -2.27 -8.44 10.90
C ASP A 100 -3.66 -7.88 11.25
N ALA A 101 -4.03 -6.73 10.67
CA ALA A 101 -5.36 -6.16 10.84
C ALA A 101 -6.46 -7.13 10.40
N LYS A 102 -6.30 -7.77 9.23
CA LYS A 102 -7.23 -8.81 8.73
C LYS A 102 -7.36 -9.98 9.71
N ASN A 103 -6.25 -10.41 10.30
CA ASN A 103 -6.27 -11.49 11.28
C ASN A 103 -7.00 -11.11 12.58
N LYS A 104 -6.82 -9.86 13.05
CA LYS A 104 -7.56 -9.33 14.21
C LYS A 104 -9.07 -9.28 13.93
N ILE A 105 -9.47 -8.76 12.77
CA ILE A 105 -10.88 -8.71 12.35
C ILE A 105 -11.46 -10.13 12.28
N ARG A 106 -10.74 -11.08 11.68
CA ARG A 106 -11.19 -12.48 11.58
C ARG A 106 -11.39 -13.13 12.96
N ARG A 107 -10.48 -12.88 13.91
CA ARG A 107 -10.64 -13.37 15.29
C ARG A 107 -11.86 -12.77 15.96
N ALA A 108 -12.07 -11.47 15.86
CA ALA A 108 -13.24 -10.78 16.40
C ALA A 108 -14.53 -11.33 15.78
N ARG A 109 -14.59 -11.45 14.46
CA ARG A 109 -15.75 -12.03 13.76
C ARG A 109 -16.06 -13.43 14.29
N ASN A 110 -15.08 -14.34 14.32
CA ASN A 110 -15.28 -15.71 14.78
C ASN A 110 -15.76 -15.75 16.25
N PHE A 111 -15.26 -14.82 17.10
CA PHE A 111 -15.74 -14.69 18.48
C PHE A 111 -17.22 -14.31 18.52
N TYR A 112 -17.66 -13.32 17.77
CA TYR A 112 -19.06 -12.91 17.74
C TYR A 112 -19.96 -13.96 17.08
N GLU A 113 -19.51 -14.60 16.00
CA GLU A 113 -20.22 -15.70 15.36
C GLU A 113 -20.42 -16.89 16.33
N SER A 114 -19.40 -17.24 17.12
CA SER A 114 -19.52 -18.28 18.13
C SER A 114 -20.51 -17.92 19.23
N LYS A 115 -20.64 -16.62 19.57
CA LYS A 115 -21.65 -16.16 20.54
C LYS A 115 -23.06 -16.17 19.97
N LEU A 116 -23.22 -15.82 18.70
CA LEU A 116 -24.52 -15.83 18.02
C LEU A 116 -25.07 -17.25 17.82
N TYR A 117 -24.19 -18.18 17.44
CA TYR A 117 -24.59 -19.56 17.10
C TYR A 117 -24.26 -20.57 18.21
N GLY A 118 -23.44 -20.19 19.20
CA GLY A 118 -22.98 -21.07 20.28
C GLY A 118 -24.08 -21.50 21.25
N ASN A 119 -25.21 -20.78 21.31
CA ASN A 119 -26.34 -21.18 22.14
C ASN A 119 -27.18 -22.34 21.54
N ALA A 120 -26.90 -22.73 20.30
CA ALA A 120 -27.58 -23.86 19.67
C ALA A 120 -26.93 -25.22 19.99
N PHE A 121 -25.78 -25.24 20.68
CA PHE A 121 -25.00 -26.47 20.93
C PHE A 121 -24.62 -26.60 22.39
N SER A 122 -25.60 -26.46 23.30
CA SER A 122 -25.31 -26.53 24.76
C SER A 122 -24.95 -27.90 25.29
N ASP A 123 -25.06 -28.98 24.52
CA ASP A 123 -24.85 -30.32 25.01
C ASP A 123 -23.82 -31.18 24.24
N ASN A 124 -23.08 -30.61 23.31
CA ASN A 124 -22.08 -31.37 22.56
C ASN A 124 -20.65 -31.10 23.04
N ILE A 125 -20.00 -32.11 23.60
CA ILE A 125 -18.56 -32.12 23.87
C ILE A 125 -17.83 -32.24 22.53
N PHE A 126 -17.06 -31.23 22.15
CA PHE A 126 -16.21 -31.26 20.95
C PHE A 126 -14.78 -31.64 21.34
N LEU A 127 -14.29 -32.75 20.80
CA LEU A 127 -12.86 -33.06 20.84
C LEU A 127 -12.16 -32.25 19.75
N LYS A 128 -11.26 -31.35 20.12
CA LYS A 128 -10.42 -30.58 19.23
C LYS A 128 -8.98 -31.05 19.31
N GLU A 129 -8.50 -31.63 18.23
CA GLU A 129 -7.10 -32.02 18.14
C GLU A 129 -6.23 -30.77 17.87
N PHE A 130 -5.24 -30.53 18.72
CA PHE A 130 -4.27 -29.45 18.52
C PHE A 130 -2.96 -30.03 18.01
N PRO A 131 -2.34 -29.42 16.99
CA PRO A 131 -1.02 -29.85 16.55
C PRO A 131 -0.01 -29.71 17.71
N ARG A 132 0.97 -30.60 17.73
CA ARG A 132 2.06 -30.56 18.73
C ARG A 132 2.63 -29.14 18.83
N ARG A 133 2.63 -28.60 20.04
CA ARG A 133 3.23 -27.28 20.32
C ARG A 133 4.51 -27.46 21.10
N VAL A 134 5.55 -26.75 20.69
CA VAL A 134 6.78 -26.64 21.51
C VAL A 134 6.56 -25.49 22.48
N ILE A 135 6.61 -25.80 23.78
CA ILE A 135 6.57 -24.80 24.86
C ILE A 135 8.01 -24.54 25.26
N LEU A 136 8.49 -23.32 25.05
CA LEU A 136 9.76 -22.86 25.57
C LEU A 136 9.50 -22.29 26.96
N LEU A 137 10.01 -22.99 28.00
CA LEU A 137 10.00 -22.49 29.38
C LEU A 137 11.29 -21.67 29.59
N SER A 138 11.14 -20.43 30.07
CA SER A 138 12.31 -19.64 30.46
C SER A 138 12.69 -20.02 31.91
N ASP A 139 13.97 -20.11 32.22
CA ASP A 139 14.53 -20.46 33.52
C ASP A 139 14.12 -19.53 34.69
N LYS A 140 13.38 -18.46 34.39
CA LYS A 140 12.89 -17.48 35.37
C LYS A 140 11.46 -17.72 35.86
N LEU A 141 10.76 -18.71 35.32
CA LEU A 141 9.42 -19.09 35.77
C LEU A 141 9.54 -20.41 36.52
N SER A 142 9.10 -20.45 37.79
CA SER A 142 8.93 -21.69 38.51
C SER A 142 8.14 -22.68 37.66
N ALA A 143 8.63 -23.89 37.48
CA ALA A 143 7.98 -24.91 36.68
C ALA A 143 6.51 -25.02 37.10
N PRO A 144 5.53 -24.92 36.20
CA PRO A 144 4.15 -25.15 36.57
C PRO A 144 3.99 -26.58 37.03
N THR A 145 3.35 -26.78 38.19
CA THR A 145 3.01 -28.12 38.65
C THR A 145 2.06 -28.80 37.66
N VAL A 146 2.12 -30.11 37.56
CA VAL A 146 1.28 -30.91 36.62
C VAL A 146 -0.20 -30.55 36.74
N ASP A 147 -0.67 -30.20 37.92
CA ASP A 147 -2.04 -29.78 38.19
C ASP A 147 -2.42 -28.45 37.50
N THR A 148 -1.48 -27.53 37.38
CA THR A 148 -1.72 -26.24 36.69
C THR A 148 -1.87 -26.41 35.19
N VAL A 149 -1.19 -27.41 34.61
CA VAL A 149 -1.27 -27.69 33.14
C VAL A 149 -2.59 -28.39 32.80
N SER A 150 -3.09 -29.25 33.67
CA SER A 150 -4.36 -29.97 33.47
C SER A 150 -5.58 -29.02 33.46
N TYR A 151 -5.59 -27.99 34.33
CA TYR A 151 -6.71 -27.07 34.45
C TYR A 151 -6.81 -26.05 33.30
N THR A 152 -5.72 -25.71 32.65
CA THR A 152 -5.75 -24.80 31.50
C THR A 152 -6.32 -25.44 30.22
N HIS A 153 -6.39 -26.78 30.15
CA HIS A 153 -6.94 -27.51 29.01
C HIS A 153 -8.42 -27.83 29.12
N LEU A 154 -9.00 -27.76 30.32
CA LEU A 154 -10.42 -28.11 30.57
C LEU A 154 -11.37 -26.89 30.55
N ARG A 155 -10.86 -25.66 30.35
CA ARG A 155 -11.66 -24.41 30.34
C ARG A 155 -11.47 -23.55 29.10
N ALA A 156 -11.12 -24.13 27.96
CA ALA A 156 -11.14 -23.40 26.70
C ALA A 156 -12.26 -23.89 25.79
#